data_e571ff2c847215fabaaf6d1b1b62bbb1
#
_entry.id   e571ff2c847215fabaaf6d1b1b62bbb1
#
_cell.length_a   1.000
_cell.length_b   1.000
_cell.length_c   1.000
_cell.angle_alpha   90.00
_cell.angle_beta   90.00
_cell.angle_gamma   90.00
#
_symmetry.space_group_name_H-M   'P 1'
#
loop_
_entity.id
_entity.type
_entity.pdbx_description
1 polymer ?
#
loop_
_entity_poly.entity_id
_entity_poly.type
_entity_poly.pdbx_seq_one_letter_code
_entity_poly.pdbx_strand_id
1 'polypeptide(L)'
;MITIPLIVFVVTFLIAGIILQIFKKNSYFDETKTFKLFKAKKLLLALGIAIVAVIVNPIDVERIDAGFVGIKVSNVGDNRGVGNTEYVTGWVFYNSWISKIYEFPIHQQHIEYEEADIVTKGGFRATIKPSFNYSINPGNVANMFQNLRVGVKEMEHGWLKNAIVGSVNDVANRYSVDSIFNHREEFESSIVKECNKRVSLWFNVSQLRTNIVPPTEITESIVAKTRAIQEVQVAENQRQVAVADAERKIAVARGDSAQAVIAASGRAEAIKKEQLSLTSMYIEYLKVQKWNGELPTTMTGQNTGFMIQLDNKSK
;
A
#
# COMPACT_ATOMS: atom_id res chain seq x y z
N MET A 1 11.38 -37.05 -3.79
CA MET A 1 10.85 -37.89 -4.90
C MET A 1 11.44 -39.29 -5.00
N ILE A 2 12.67 -39.56 -4.58
CA ILE A 2 13.34 -40.89 -4.77
C ILE A 2 12.96 -41.92 -3.68
N THR A 3 12.39 -41.50 -2.56
CA THR A 3 12.18 -42.37 -1.39
C THR A 3 10.99 -43.35 -1.50
N ILE A 4 9.95 -43.02 -2.24
CA ILE A 4 8.72 -43.83 -2.29
C ILE A 4 8.85 -45.04 -3.24
N PRO A 5 9.33 -44.87 -4.47
CA PRO A 5 9.64 -46.07 -5.31
C PRO A 5 10.64 -47.00 -4.63
N LEU A 6 11.57 -46.49 -3.84
CA LEU A 6 12.50 -47.28 -3.05
C LEU A 6 11.79 -48.08 -1.93
N ILE A 7 10.83 -47.47 -1.22
CA ILE A 7 10.03 -48.15 -0.20
C ILE A 7 9.15 -49.24 -0.83
N VAL A 8 8.47 -48.92 -1.93
CA VAL A 8 7.68 -49.91 -2.68
C VAL A 8 8.54 -51.06 -3.15
N PHE A 9 9.76 -50.80 -3.67
CA PHE A 9 10.72 -51.79 -4.05
C PHE A 9 11.13 -52.71 -2.90
N VAL A 10 11.46 -52.11 -1.73
CA VAL A 10 11.84 -52.87 -0.53
C VAL A 10 10.69 -53.76 -0.05
N VAL A 11 9.47 -53.24 0.01
CA VAL A 11 8.27 -53.96 0.47
C VAL A 11 7.93 -55.10 -0.49
N THR A 12 7.95 -54.86 -1.80
CA THR A 12 7.70 -55.91 -2.84
C THR A 12 8.78 -56.96 -2.83
N PHE A 13 10.04 -56.56 -2.60
CA PHE A 13 11.16 -57.48 -2.48
C PHE A 13 11.02 -58.41 -1.23
N LEU A 14 10.61 -57.85 -0.08
CA LEU A 14 10.35 -58.62 1.13
C LEU A 14 9.17 -59.56 0.95
N ILE A 15 8.07 -59.12 0.35
CA ILE A 15 6.90 -59.95 0.07
C ILE A 15 7.26 -61.11 -0.89
N ALA A 16 7.99 -60.80 -1.96
CA ALA A 16 8.48 -61.84 -2.89
C ALA A 16 9.40 -62.85 -2.21
N GLY A 17 10.25 -62.36 -1.28
CA GLY A 17 11.10 -63.23 -0.45
C GLY A 17 10.30 -64.16 0.46
N ILE A 18 9.24 -63.64 1.11
CA ILE A 18 8.34 -64.43 1.97
C ILE A 18 7.57 -65.48 1.16
N ILE A 19 7.03 -65.10 0.01
CA ILE A 19 6.33 -65.99 -0.93
C ILE A 19 7.25 -67.14 -1.34
N LEU A 20 8.49 -66.81 -1.71
CA LEU A 20 9.49 -67.83 -2.10
C LEU A 20 9.91 -68.75 -0.93
N GLN A 21 9.87 -68.28 0.32
CA GLN A 21 10.06 -69.09 1.51
C GLN A 21 8.89 -70.04 1.79
N ILE A 22 7.65 -69.60 1.58
CA ILE A 22 6.44 -70.43 1.74
C ILE A 22 6.44 -71.57 0.71
N PHE A 23 6.80 -71.26 -0.55
CA PHE A 23 6.95 -72.30 -1.56
C PHE A 23 8.07 -73.30 -1.26
N LYS A 24 9.09 -72.93 -0.48
CA LYS A 24 10.15 -73.82 0.00
C LYS A 24 9.65 -74.83 1.00
N LYS A 25 8.68 -74.50 1.85
CA LYS A 25 8.17 -75.36 2.93
C LYS A 25 7.39 -76.56 2.40
N ASN A 26 6.93 -76.52 1.13
CA ASN A 26 6.12 -77.57 0.51
C ASN A 26 6.93 -78.49 -0.47
N SER A 27 8.25 -78.31 -0.58
CA SER A 27 9.08 -79.18 -1.44
C SER A 27 10.13 -79.92 -0.60
N TYR A 28 9.91 -81.22 -0.37
CA TYR A 28 10.90 -82.16 0.10
C TYR A 28 11.99 -82.29 -1.01
N PHE A 29 13.16 -81.70 -0.76
CA PHE A 29 14.31 -81.94 -1.67
C PHE A 29 15.64 -81.92 -0.89
N ASP A 30 16.46 -82.85 -1.22
CA ASP A 30 17.71 -83.33 -0.63
C ASP A 30 18.79 -82.24 -0.43
N GLU A 31 19.53 -82.36 0.67
CA GLU A 31 20.54 -81.43 1.15
C GLU A 31 21.92 -81.68 0.63
N THR A 32 22.29 -81.39 -0.62
CA THR A 32 23.72 -81.30 -0.96
C THR A 32 24.02 -80.29 -2.08
N LYS A 33 25.04 -79.44 -1.84
CA LYS A 33 25.80 -78.56 -2.81
C LYS A 33 25.01 -77.63 -3.79
N THR A 34 23.81 -78.01 -4.22
CA THR A 34 22.94 -77.19 -5.10
C THR A 34 22.27 -76.06 -4.37
N PHE A 35 22.33 -76.04 -3.03
CA PHE A 35 21.61 -75.10 -2.18
C PHE A 35 22.04 -73.59 -2.29
N LYS A 36 23.37 -73.38 -2.55
CA LYS A 36 23.87 -71.97 -2.73
C LYS A 36 23.46 -71.34 -4.07
N LEU A 37 23.55 -72.15 -5.18
CA LEU A 37 23.12 -71.63 -6.48
C LEU A 37 21.62 -71.54 -6.61
N PHE A 38 20.88 -72.43 -5.95
CA PHE A 38 19.39 -72.39 -5.92
C PHE A 38 18.87 -71.17 -5.14
N LYS A 39 19.52 -70.79 -4.02
CA LYS A 39 19.23 -69.55 -3.28
C LYS A 39 19.50 -68.30 -4.12
N ALA A 40 20.62 -68.27 -4.85
CA ALA A 40 20.97 -67.11 -5.68
C ALA A 40 19.99 -66.94 -6.85
N LYS A 41 19.57 -68.02 -7.52
CA LYS A 41 18.55 -67.98 -8.58
C LYS A 41 17.18 -67.51 -8.08
N LYS A 42 16.75 -67.97 -6.89
CA LYS A 42 15.50 -67.51 -6.27
C LYS A 42 15.56 -66.05 -5.86
N LEU A 43 16.69 -65.58 -5.36
CA LEU A 43 16.92 -64.17 -5.00
C LEU A 43 16.88 -63.27 -6.26
N LEU A 44 17.52 -63.71 -7.37
CA LEU A 44 17.48 -63.01 -8.64
C LEU A 44 16.06 -62.96 -9.23
N LEU A 45 15.29 -64.03 -9.09
CA LEU A 45 13.90 -64.06 -9.55
C LEU A 45 13.00 -63.15 -8.67
N ALA A 46 13.19 -63.14 -7.38
CA ALA A 46 12.50 -62.23 -6.50
C ALA A 46 12.82 -60.76 -6.79
N LEU A 47 14.09 -60.46 -7.05
CA LEU A 47 14.56 -59.13 -7.48
C LEU A 47 13.93 -58.74 -8.81
N GLY A 48 13.89 -59.67 -9.80
CA GLY A 48 13.24 -59.42 -11.07
C GLY A 48 11.74 -59.10 -10.94
N ILE A 49 11.02 -59.89 -10.14
CA ILE A 49 9.59 -59.62 -9.84
C ILE A 49 9.41 -58.27 -9.16
N ALA A 50 10.24 -57.90 -8.19
CA ALA A 50 10.17 -56.63 -7.51
C ALA A 50 10.40 -55.45 -8.46
N ILE A 51 11.38 -55.57 -9.36
CA ILE A 51 11.66 -54.54 -10.39
C ILE A 51 10.44 -54.38 -11.33
N VAL A 52 9.90 -55.52 -11.82
CA VAL A 52 8.72 -55.48 -12.69
C VAL A 52 7.51 -54.87 -11.97
N ALA A 53 7.29 -55.20 -10.69
CA ALA A 53 6.20 -54.63 -9.89
C ALA A 53 6.32 -53.12 -9.74
N VAL A 54 7.52 -52.58 -9.55
CA VAL A 54 7.76 -51.10 -9.48
C VAL A 54 7.54 -50.44 -10.84
N ILE A 55 7.96 -51.09 -11.93
CA ILE A 55 7.80 -50.56 -13.29
C ILE A 55 6.31 -50.57 -13.69
N VAL A 56 5.57 -51.63 -13.36
CA VAL A 56 4.16 -51.80 -13.76
C VAL A 56 3.22 -50.94 -12.92
N ASN A 57 3.62 -50.53 -11.73
CA ASN A 57 2.75 -49.77 -10.82
C ASN A 57 3.48 -48.56 -10.17
N PRO A 58 3.79 -47.51 -10.94
CA PRO A 58 4.44 -46.32 -10.43
C PRO A 58 3.46 -45.53 -9.54
N ILE A 59 3.44 -45.87 -8.26
CA ILE A 59 2.68 -45.13 -7.24
C ILE A 59 3.52 -43.93 -6.84
N ASP A 60 2.98 -42.76 -7.12
CA ASP A 60 3.51 -41.48 -6.66
C ASP A 60 2.70 -40.93 -5.48
N VAL A 61 3.37 -40.16 -4.64
CA VAL A 61 2.73 -39.48 -3.50
C VAL A 61 3.08 -38.02 -3.58
N GLU A 62 2.05 -37.22 -3.61
CA GLU A 62 2.15 -35.77 -3.65
C GLU A 62 1.47 -35.20 -2.39
N ARG A 63 2.13 -34.21 -1.80
CA ARG A 63 1.58 -33.49 -0.65
C ARG A 63 1.12 -32.11 -1.11
N ILE A 64 -0.16 -31.89 -1.05
CA ILE A 64 -0.78 -30.60 -1.35
C ILE A 64 -0.81 -29.80 -0.05
N ASP A 65 -0.05 -28.71 -0.04
CA ASP A 65 0.09 -27.85 1.15
C ASP A 65 -1.18 -27.03 1.41
N ALA A 66 -1.29 -26.53 2.65
CA ALA A 66 -2.39 -25.65 3.03
C ALA A 66 -2.39 -24.38 2.17
N GLY A 67 -3.57 -23.98 1.66
CA GLY A 67 -3.70 -22.85 0.73
C GLY A 67 -3.60 -23.26 -0.74
N PHE A 68 -3.44 -24.55 -1.06
CA PHE A 68 -3.51 -25.09 -2.40
C PHE A 68 -4.64 -26.12 -2.52
N VAL A 69 -5.13 -26.29 -3.72
CA VAL A 69 -6.07 -27.35 -4.10
C VAL A 69 -5.48 -28.12 -5.26
N GLY A 70 -5.43 -29.44 -5.13
CA GLY A 70 -5.03 -30.35 -6.21
C GLY A 70 -6.23 -30.74 -7.05
N ILE A 71 -6.05 -30.75 -8.36
CA ILE A 71 -7.00 -31.31 -9.31
C ILE A 71 -6.38 -32.55 -9.90
N LYS A 72 -6.94 -33.71 -9.56
CA LYS A 72 -6.53 -34.99 -10.10
C LYS A 72 -7.28 -35.27 -11.40
N VAL A 73 -6.55 -35.45 -12.46
CA VAL A 73 -7.08 -35.73 -13.80
C VAL A 73 -6.67 -37.16 -14.22
N SER A 74 -7.67 -37.97 -14.57
CA SER A 74 -7.41 -39.31 -15.08
C SER A 74 -7.17 -39.27 -16.60
N ASN A 75 -6.08 -39.88 -17.04
CA ASN A 75 -5.69 -39.94 -18.44
C ASN A 75 -6.14 -41.27 -19.12
N VAL A 76 -6.62 -42.25 -18.33
CA VAL A 76 -6.92 -43.62 -18.81
C VAL A 76 -8.25 -44.10 -18.20
N GLY A 77 -8.97 -44.95 -18.91
CA GLY A 77 -10.23 -45.55 -18.49
C GLY A 77 -11.47 -44.80 -18.98
N ASP A 78 -12.64 -45.29 -18.56
CA ASP A 78 -13.95 -44.72 -18.95
C ASP A 78 -14.15 -43.32 -18.40
N ASN A 79 -13.49 -42.98 -17.27
CA ASN A 79 -13.50 -41.70 -16.62
C ASN A 79 -12.33 -40.77 -17.03
N ARG A 80 -11.78 -41.02 -18.22
CA ARG A 80 -10.66 -40.22 -18.73
C ARG A 80 -11.07 -38.79 -19.10
N GLY A 81 -10.13 -37.86 -18.85
CA GLY A 81 -10.25 -36.49 -19.28
C GLY A 81 -10.81 -35.55 -18.22
N VAL A 82 -11.16 -34.37 -18.66
CA VAL A 82 -11.50 -33.22 -17.79
C VAL A 82 -12.90 -33.32 -17.17
N GLY A 83 -13.75 -34.24 -17.67
CA GLY A 83 -15.10 -34.45 -17.15
C GLY A 83 -15.17 -35.06 -15.75
N ASN A 84 -14.11 -35.73 -15.33
CA ASN A 84 -14.03 -36.36 -14.00
C ASN A 84 -12.83 -35.85 -13.22
N THR A 85 -12.86 -34.59 -12.89
CA THR A 85 -11.84 -33.94 -12.04
C THR A 85 -12.21 -34.10 -10.57
N GLU A 86 -11.30 -34.61 -9.78
CA GLU A 86 -11.46 -34.83 -8.35
C GLU A 86 -10.64 -33.79 -7.57
N TYR A 87 -11.27 -33.13 -6.59
CA TYR A 87 -10.57 -32.26 -5.65
C TYR A 87 -9.81 -33.11 -4.63
N VAL A 88 -8.53 -32.81 -4.48
CA VAL A 88 -7.68 -33.50 -3.54
C VAL A 88 -6.88 -32.51 -2.70
N THR A 89 -6.71 -32.83 -1.42
CA THR A 89 -5.94 -32.03 -0.45
C THR A 89 -5.14 -32.94 0.47
N GLY A 90 -4.04 -32.44 1.02
CA GLY A 90 -3.18 -33.20 1.90
C GLY A 90 -2.31 -34.23 1.16
N TRP A 91 -2.12 -35.40 1.75
CA TRP A 91 -1.33 -36.47 1.13
C TRP A 91 -2.19 -37.25 0.11
N VAL A 92 -1.79 -37.25 -1.14
CA VAL A 92 -2.50 -37.91 -2.23
C VAL A 92 -1.62 -38.98 -2.85
N PHE A 93 -2.15 -40.21 -2.87
CA PHE A 93 -1.52 -41.34 -3.54
C PHE A 93 -2.17 -41.54 -4.90
N TYR A 94 -1.38 -41.56 -5.93
CA TYR A 94 -1.88 -41.76 -7.30
C TYR A 94 -0.89 -42.51 -8.15
N ASN A 95 -1.39 -43.09 -9.24
CA ASN A 95 -0.54 -43.73 -10.23
C ASN A 95 -0.20 -42.72 -11.32
N SER A 96 1.07 -42.34 -11.44
CA SER A 96 1.56 -41.32 -12.39
C SER A 96 1.38 -41.66 -13.87
N TRP A 97 1.15 -42.92 -14.20
CA TRP A 97 0.82 -43.32 -15.56
C TRP A 97 -0.65 -43.10 -15.92
N ILE A 98 -1.52 -43.21 -14.92
CA ILE A 98 -2.99 -43.12 -15.09
C ILE A 98 -3.50 -41.72 -14.83
N SER A 99 -2.93 -41.02 -13.84
CA SER A 99 -3.44 -39.73 -13.37
C SER A 99 -2.33 -38.69 -13.25
N LYS A 100 -2.70 -37.43 -13.37
CA LYS A 100 -1.82 -36.30 -13.13
C LYS A 100 -2.53 -35.32 -12.16
N ILE A 101 -1.76 -34.75 -11.25
CA ILE A 101 -2.27 -33.72 -10.32
C ILE A 101 -1.78 -32.37 -10.80
N TYR A 102 -2.68 -31.39 -10.73
CA TYR A 102 -2.39 -29.98 -10.97
C TYR A 102 -2.72 -29.21 -9.71
N GLU A 103 -1.76 -28.48 -9.16
CA GLU A 103 -1.94 -27.67 -7.97
C GLU A 103 -2.33 -26.23 -8.33
N PHE A 104 -3.33 -25.72 -7.64
CA PHE A 104 -3.81 -24.34 -7.79
C PHE A 104 -3.79 -23.63 -6.44
N PRO A 105 -3.17 -22.43 -6.34
CA PRO A 105 -3.19 -21.63 -5.13
C PRO A 105 -4.58 -21.03 -4.92
N ILE A 106 -5.18 -21.29 -3.76
CA ILE A 106 -6.45 -20.67 -3.36
C ILE A 106 -6.25 -19.48 -2.42
N HIS A 107 -5.03 -19.31 -1.89
CA HIS A 107 -4.64 -18.13 -1.14
C HIS A 107 -4.36 -16.95 -2.08
N GLN A 108 -4.35 -15.76 -1.51
CA GLN A 108 -4.13 -14.54 -2.28
C GLN A 108 -2.72 -14.51 -2.88
N GLN A 109 -2.66 -14.32 -4.20
CA GLN A 109 -1.45 -14.18 -4.98
C GLN A 109 -1.29 -12.73 -5.43
N HIS A 110 -0.06 -12.27 -5.57
CA HIS A 110 0.28 -10.98 -6.15
C HIS A 110 0.93 -11.17 -7.51
N ILE A 111 0.45 -10.42 -8.50
CA ILE A 111 1.03 -10.41 -9.85
C ILE A 111 1.23 -8.97 -10.30
N GLU A 112 2.37 -8.77 -10.95
CA GLU A 112 2.68 -7.57 -11.70
C GLU A 112 2.90 -7.94 -13.17
N TYR A 113 2.18 -7.29 -14.08
CA TYR A 113 2.37 -7.47 -15.51
C TYR A 113 3.31 -6.42 -16.07
N GLU A 114 4.01 -6.82 -17.13
CA GLU A 114 4.80 -5.91 -17.94
C GLU A 114 3.93 -4.80 -18.56
N GLU A 115 4.59 -3.82 -19.14
CA GLU A 115 3.97 -2.68 -19.79
C GLU A 115 2.91 -3.11 -20.82
N ALA A 116 1.76 -2.48 -20.74
CA ALA A 116 0.68 -2.64 -21.69
C ALA A 116 0.17 -1.27 -22.13
N ASP A 117 -0.02 -1.11 -23.44
CA ASP A 117 -0.57 0.13 -23.99
C ASP A 117 -2.08 0.14 -23.85
N ILE A 118 -2.59 1.26 -23.39
CA ILE A 118 -4.03 1.54 -23.30
C ILE A 118 -4.38 2.80 -24.07
N VAL A 119 -5.63 2.90 -24.48
CA VAL A 119 -6.18 4.10 -25.13
C VAL A 119 -7.18 4.75 -24.18
N THR A 120 -6.98 6.02 -23.89
CA THR A 120 -7.87 6.82 -23.05
C THR A 120 -8.92 7.56 -23.86
N LYS A 121 -9.93 8.12 -23.20
CA LYS A 121 -10.90 9.00 -23.82
C LYS A 121 -10.19 10.17 -24.51
N GLY A 122 -10.44 10.33 -25.80
CA GLY A 122 -9.75 11.33 -26.65
C GLY A 122 -8.65 10.75 -27.52
N GLY A 123 -8.43 9.41 -27.49
CA GLY A 123 -7.50 8.72 -28.40
C GLY A 123 -6.04 8.80 -27.98
N PHE A 124 -5.73 9.29 -26.77
CA PHE A 124 -4.37 9.32 -26.27
C PHE A 124 -3.93 7.92 -25.82
N ARG A 125 -2.74 7.52 -26.23
CA ARG A 125 -2.09 6.30 -25.75
C ARG A 125 -1.37 6.58 -24.45
N ALA A 126 -1.48 5.67 -23.50
CA ALA A 126 -0.71 5.67 -22.26
C ALA A 126 -0.21 4.25 -21.99
N THR A 127 0.92 4.13 -21.35
CA THR A 127 1.48 2.83 -20.94
C THR A 127 1.16 2.58 -19.49
N ILE A 128 0.71 1.39 -19.16
CA ILE A 128 0.41 0.96 -17.79
C ILE A 128 1.24 -0.25 -17.40
N LYS A 129 1.52 -0.37 -16.10
CA LYS A 129 2.05 -1.59 -15.46
C LYS A 129 1.06 -2.04 -14.39
N PRO A 130 0.06 -2.85 -14.74
CA PRO A 130 -0.94 -3.27 -13.77
C PRO A 130 -0.35 -4.26 -12.77
N SER A 131 -0.51 -3.98 -11.48
CA SER A 131 -0.23 -4.90 -10.38
C SER A 131 -1.50 -5.09 -9.56
N PHE A 132 -1.78 -6.31 -9.14
CA PHE A 132 -3.00 -6.65 -8.42
C PHE A 132 -2.84 -7.93 -7.62
N ASN A 133 -3.75 -8.09 -6.67
CA ASN A 133 -3.89 -9.32 -5.93
C ASN A 133 -5.10 -10.10 -6.45
N TYR A 134 -4.94 -11.42 -6.58
CA TYR A 134 -6.03 -12.29 -6.95
C TYR A 134 -6.07 -13.55 -6.08
N SER A 135 -7.21 -14.16 -5.98
CA SER A 135 -7.40 -15.49 -5.43
C SER A 135 -8.30 -16.31 -6.35
N ILE A 136 -8.07 -17.61 -6.40
CA ILE A 136 -8.90 -18.54 -7.17
C ILE A 136 -10.07 -18.97 -6.30
N ASN A 137 -11.30 -19.01 -6.88
CA ASN A 137 -12.47 -19.49 -6.18
C ASN A 137 -12.40 -21.02 -6.01
N PRO A 138 -12.22 -21.54 -4.77
CA PRO A 138 -11.99 -22.96 -4.55
C PRO A 138 -13.10 -23.86 -5.15
N GLY A 139 -14.37 -23.41 -5.08
CA GLY A 139 -15.50 -24.17 -5.58
C GLY A 139 -15.54 -24.33 -7.11
N ASN A 140 -14.78 -23.53 -7.84
CA ASN A 140 -14.82 -23.49 -9.30
C ASN A 140 -13.50 -23.88 -9.97
N VAL A 141 -12.48 -24.30 -9.22
CA VAL A 141 -11.16 -24.67 -9.76
C VAL A 141 -11.26 -25.78 -10.80
N ALA A 142 -12.07 -26.84 -10.52
CA ALA A 142 -12.28 -27.93 -11.47
C ALA A 142 -12.92 -27.43 -12.77
N ASN A 143 -13.95 -26.59 -12.67
CA ASN A 143 -14.62 -26.01 -13.84
C ASN A 143 -13.67 -25.10 -14.62
N MET A 144 -12.87 -24.29 -13.93
CA MET A 144 -11.83 -23.47 -14.54
C MET A 144 -10.83 -24.35 -15.31
N PHE A 145 -10.32 -25.40 -14.67
CA PHE A 145 -9.38 -26.33 -15.32
C PHE A 145 -10.00 -27.05 -16.51
N GLN A 146 -11.26 -27.45 -16.42
CA GLN A 146 -11.99 -28.07 -17.53
C GLN A 146 -12.06 -27.16 -18.77
N ASN A 147 -12.26 -25.86 -18.58
CA ASN A 147 -12.39 -24.91 -19.67
C ASN A 147 -11.03 -24.44 -20.21
N LEU A 148 -10.06 -24.16 -19.35
CA LEU A 148 -8.77 -23.59 -19.76
C LEU A 148 -7.74 -24.66 -20.10
N ARG A 149 -7.74 -25.79 -19.40
CA ARG A 149 -6.81 -26.94 -19.58
C ARG A 149 -5.34 -26.56 -19.48
N VAL A 150 -5.02 -25.54 -18.70
CA VAL A 150 -3.67 -25.00 -18.55
C VAL A 150 -3.28 -24.97 -17.08
N GLY A 151 -1.98 -24.92 -16.81
CA GLY A 151 -1.45 -24.71 -15.48
C GLY A 151 -1.60 -23.27 -14.99
N VAL A 152 -1.21 -23.03 -13.73
CA VAL A 152 -1.36 -21.71 -13.10
C VAL A 152 -0.64 -20.63 -13.87
N LYS A 153 0.62 -20.86 -14.25
CA LYS A 153 1.45 -19.86 -14.94
C LYS A 153 0.91 -19.47 -16.31
N GLU A 154 0.48 -20.45 -17.10
CA GLU A 154 -0.09 -20.19 -18.42
C GLU A 154 -1.44 -19.47 -18.31
N MET A 155 -2.21 -19.77 -17.28
CA MET A 155 -3.46 -19.10 -16.98
C MET A 155 -3.21 -17.62 -16.59
N GLU A 156 -2.25 -17.35 -15.71
CA GLU A 156 -1.86 -16.02 -15.28
C GLU A 156 -1.38 -15.16 -16.44
N HIS A 157 -0.43 -15.66 -17.22
CA HIS A 157 0.17 -14.90 -18.31
C HIS A 157 -0.70 -14.85 -19.59
N GLY A 158 -1.65 -15.75 -19.73
CA GLY A 158 -2.55 -15.79 -20.87
C GLY A 158 -3.92 -15.19 -20.57
N TRP A 159 -4.79 -16.02 -20.02
CA TRP A 159 -6.21 -15.69 -19.89
C TRP A 159 -6.46 -14.52 -18.91
N LEU A 160 -5.85 -14.56 -17.72
CA LEU A 160 -6.03 -13.54 -16.69
C LEU A 160 -5.44 -12.20 -17.15
N LYS A 161 -4.25 -12.21 -17.77
CA LYS A 161 -3.63 -11.02 -18.35
C LYS A 161 -4.55 -10.35 -19.37
N ASN A 162 -5.11 -11.12 -20.29
CA ASN A 162 -6.02 -10.59 -21.29
C ASN A 162 -7.31 -10.02 -20.68
N ALA A 163 -7.85 -10.66 -19.65
CA ALA A 163 -9.04 -10.17 -18.95
C ALA A 163 -8.76 -8.84 -18.22
N ILE A 164 -7.62 -8.74 -17.54
CA ILE A 164 -7.20 -7.50 -16.84
C ILE A 164 -6.95 -6.37 -17.83
N VAL A 165 -6.09 -6.58 -18.83
CA VAL A 165 -5.76 -5.55 -19.82
C VAL A 165 -7.00 -5.11 -20.59
N GLY A 166 -7.87 -6.04 -20.96
CA GLY A 166 -9.15 -5.73 -21.59
C GLY A 166 -10.06 -4.88 -20.70
N SER A 167 -10.16 -5.21 -19.41
CA SER A 167 -10.95 -4.42 -18.45
C SER A 167 -10.36 -3.02 -18.24
N VAL A 168 -9.04 -2.91 -18.18
CA VAL A 168 -8.36 -1.60 -18.09
C VAL A 168 -8.67 -0.75 -19.32
N ASN A 169 -8.56 -1.31 -20.53
CA ASN A 169 -8.86 -0.60 -21.77
C ASN A 169 -10.31 -0.12 -21.83
N ASP A 170 -11.27 -0.97 -21.44
CA ASP A 170 -12.69 -0.61 -21.48
C ASP A 170 -13.02 0.53 -20.50
N VAL A 171 -12.38 0.54 -19.35
CA VAL A 171 -12.56 1.61 -18.37
C VAL A 171 -11.79 2.86 -18.82
N ALA A 172 -10.54 2.71 -19.28
CA ALA A 172 -9.70 3.84 -19.73
C ALA A 172 -10.36 4.65 -20.85
N ASN A 173 -11.06 3.98 -21.76
CA ASN A 173 -11.82 4.66 -22.84
C ASN A 173 -12.94 5.60 -22.33
N ARG A 174 -13.36 5.47 -21.07
CA ARG A 174 -14.38 6.34 -20.44
C ARG A 174 -13.80 7.55 -19.74
N TYR A 175 -12.51 7.51 -19.38
CA TYR A 175 -11.81 8.52 -18.59
C TYR A 175 -10.81 9.31 -19.46
N SER A 176 -10.76 10.63 -19.26
CA SER A 176 -9.68 11.45 -19.82
C SER A 176 -8.40 11.25 -19.02
N VAL A 177 -7.24 11.51 -19.61
CA VAL A 177 -5.94 11.40 -18.93
C VAL A 177 -5.92 12.22 -17.63
N ASP A 178 -6.37 13.47 -17.67
CA ASP A 178 -6.47 14.37 -16.51
C ASP A 178 -7.37 13.79 -15.40
N SER A 179 -8.50 13.17 -15.78
CA SER A 179 -9.43 12.54 -14.85
C SER A 179 -8.81 11.31 -14.17
N ILE A 180 -8.03 10.52 -14.89
CA ILE A 180 -7.33 9.35 -14.34
C ILE A 180 -6.34 9.75 -13.24
N PHE A 181 -5.61 10.86 -13.43
CA PHE A 181 -4.65 11.33 -12.43
C PHE A 181 -5.34 11.95 -11.20
N ASN A 182 -6.40 12.72 -11.41
CA ASN A 182 -7.10 13.42 -10.32
C ASN A 182 -8.02 12.49 -9.50
N HIS A 183 -8.58 11.44 -10.13
CA HIS A 183 -9.53 10.50 -9.51
C HIS A 183 -9.06 9.04 -9.65
N ARG A 184 -7.79 8.81 -9.33
CA ARG A 184 -7.12 7.51 -9.52
C ARG A 184 -7.83 6.37 -8.79
N GLU A 185 -8.28 6.60 -7.56
CA GLU A 185 -8.95 5.59 -6.73
C GLU A 185 -10.29 5.15 -7.37
N GLU A 186 -11.06 6.09 -7.90
CA GLU A 186 -12.31 5.81 -8.60
C GLU A 186 -12.06 5.02 -9.89
N PHE A 187 -11.02 5.41 -10.64
CA PHE A 187 -10.60 4.71 -11.84
C PHE A 187 -10.19 3.26 -11.54
N GLU A 188 -9.30 3.03 -10.57
CA GLU A 188 -8.84 1.70 -10.18
C GLU A 188 -9.99 0.84 -9.64
N SER A 189 -10.90 1.41 -8.84
CA SER A 189 -12.09 0.69 -8.34
C SER A 189 -13.06 0.30 -9.47
N SER A 190 -13.20 1.15 -10.49
CA SER A 190 -14.01 0.87 -11.67
C SER A 190 -13.42 -0.27 -12.50
N ILE A 191 -12.08 -0.34 -12.61
CA ILE A 191 -11.39 -1.46 -13.28
C ILE A 191 -11.62 -2.76 -12.51
N VAL A 192 -11.46 -2.75 -11.18
CA VAL A 192 -11.71 -3.95 -10.36
C VAL A 192 -13.14 -4.46 -10.54
N LYS A 193 -14.13 -3.56 -10.55
CA LYS A 193 -15.54 -3.92 -10.80
C LYS A 193 -15.73 -4.53 -12.18
N GLU A 194 -15.18 -3.91 -13.22
CA GLU A 194 -15.31 -4.40 -14.59
C GLU A 194 -14.56 -5.74 -14.78
N CYS A 195 -13.37 -5.87 -14.19
CA CYS A 195 -12.61 -7.10 -14.20
C CYS A 195 -13.38 -8.23 -13.49
N ASN A 196 -13.87 -8.00 -12.27
CA ASN A 196 -14.61 -9.01 -11.53
C ASN A 196 -15.89 -9.44 -12.23
N LYS A 197 -16.57 -8.60 -13.02
CA LYS A 197 -17.70 -9.06 -13.86
C LYS A 197 -17.29 -10.14 -14.86
N ARG A 198 -16.07 -10.06 -15.40
CA ARG A 198 -15.56 -11.01 -16.41
C ARG A 198 -15.01 -12.28 -15.79
N VAL A 199 -14.34 -12.15 -14.65
CA VAL A 199 -13.56 -13.23 -14.05
C VAL A 199 -14.19 -13.84 -12.79
N SER A 200 -15.27 -13.28 -12.25
CA SER A 200 -15.84 -13.65 -10.94
C SER A 200 -16.20 -15.13 -10.78
N LEU A 201 -16.42 -15.83 -11.88
CA LEU A 201 -16.69 -17.28 -11.85
C LEU A 201 -15.49 -18.04 -11.30
N TRP A 202 -14.27 -17.65 -11.67
CA TRP A 202 -13.04 -18.37 -11.36
C TRP A 202 -12.10 -17.62 -10.44
N PHE A 203 -12.07 -16.28 -10.53
CA PHE A 203 -11.12 -15.43 -9.81
C PHE A 203 -11.84 -14.32 -9.06
N ASN A 204 -11.21 -13.91 -7.96
CA ASN A 204 -11.53 -12.69 -7.25
C ASN A 204 -10.31 -11.76 -7.30
N VAL A 205 -10.43 -10.66 -8.02
CA VAL A 205 -9.37 -9.65 -8.18
C VAL A 205 -9.58 -8.53 -7.18
N SER A 206 -8.54 -8.16 -6.49
CA SER A 206 -8.53 -7.09 -5.49
C SER A 206 -7.25 -6.26 -5.56
N GLN A 207 -7.27 -5.06 -4.94
CA GLN A 207 -6.11 -4.19 -4.77
C GLN A 207 -5.35 -3.90 -6.08
N LEU A 208 -6.09 -3.67 -7.16
CA LEU A 208 -5.48 -3.32 -8.44
C LEU A 208 -4.85 -1.93 -8.37
N ARG A 209 -3.60 -1.84 -8.83
CA ARG A 209 -2.86 -0.61 -9.03
C ARG A 209 -2.43 -0.50 -10.48
N THR A 210 -2.68 0.65 -11.05
CA THR A 210 -2.27 0.99 -12.40
C THR A 210 -1.12 1.99 -12.33
N ASN A 211 0.11 1.57 -12.56
CA ASN A 211 1.22 2.51 -12.72
C ASN A 211 1.16 3.06 -14.14
N ILE A 212 0.49 4.22 -14.29
CA ILE A 212 0.28 4.84 -15.59
C ILE A 212 1.44 5.76 -15.91
N VAL A 213 2.04 5.57 -17.07
CA VAL A 213 3.06 6.43 -17.63
C VAL A 213 2.42 7.16 -18.82
N PRO A 214 2.10 8.45 -18.70
CA PRO A 214 1.55 9.22 -19.82
C PRO A 214 2.64 9.51 -20.85
N PRO A 215 2.26 9.77 -22.10
CA PRO A 215 3.17 10.28 -23.12
C PRO A 215 3.84 11.60 -22.67
N THR A 216 5.05 11.85 -23.17
CA THR A 216 5.85 13.04 -22.80
C THR A 216 5.12 14.35 -23.07
N GLU A 217 4.42 14.47 -24.21
CA GLU A 217 3.67 15.67 -24.59
C GLU A 217 2.55 15.99 -23.60
N ILE A 218 1.88 14.97 -23.08
CA ILE A 218 0.81 15.13 -22.08
C ILE A 218 1.42 15.47 -20.72
N THR A 219 2.54 14.84 -20.37
CA THR A 219 3.26 15.12 -19.13
C THR A 219 3.67 16.60 -19.07
N GLU A 220 4.24 17.14 -20.15
CA GLU A 220 4.62 18.54 -20.24
C GLU A 220 3.40 19.48 -20.08
N SER A 221 2.30 19.15 -20.73
CA SER A 221 1.04 19.92 -20.61
C SER A 221 0.47 19.89 -19.20
N ILE A 222 0.48 18.73 -18.53
CA ILE A 222 0.02 18.59 -17.14
C ILE A 222 0.93 19.39 -16.21
N VAL A 223 2.24 19.30 -16.37
CA VAL A 223 3.22 20.04 -15.57
C VAL A 223 3.04 21.55 -15.76
N ALA A 224 2.87 22.02 -16.99
CA ALA A 224 2.62 23.43 -17.27
C ALA A 224 1.31 23.93 -16.63
N LYS A 225 0.22 23.16 -16.76
CA LYS A 225 -1.07 23.47 -16.11
C LYS A 225 -0.97 23.49 -14.59
N THR A 226 -0.28 22.50 -14.01
CA THR A 226 -0.08 22.43 -12.55
C THR A 226 0.74 23.61 -12.05
N ARG A 227 1.80 23.99 -12.77
CA ARG A 227 2.61 25.17 -12.47
C ARG A 227 1.77 26.44 -12.49
N ALA A 228 0.96 26.64 -13.52
CA ALA A 228 0.07 27.81 -13.63
C ALA A 228 -0.94 27.86 -12.46
N ILE A 229 -1.53 26.74 -12.07
CA ILE A 229 -2.43 26.66 -10.90
C ILE A 229 -1.68 27.00 -9.61
N GLN A 230 -0.47 26.49 -9.42
CA GLN A 230 0.36 26.79 -8.26
C GLN A 230 0.74 28.28 -8.20
N GLU A 231 1.09 28.89 -9.33
CA GLU A 231 1.40 30.32 -9.40
C GLU A 231 0.19 31.18 -8.99
N VAL A 232 -1.01 30.86 -9.48
CA VAL A 232 -2.26 31.52 -9.04
C VAL A 232 -2.50 31.34 -7.56
N GLN A 233 -2.31 30.15 -7.02
CA GLN A 233 -2.49 29.87 -5.58
C GLN A 233 -1.48 30.63 -4.72
N VAL A 234 -0.22 30.70 -5.16
CA VAL A 234 0.83 31.48 -4.49
C VAL A 234 0.50 32.96 -4.50
N ALA A 235 0.05 33.50 -5.64
CA ALA A 235 -0.36 34.89 -5.75
C ALA A 235 -1.54 35.22 -4.84
N GLU A 236 -2.55 34.35 -4.77
CA GLU A 236 -3.70 34.55 -3.88
C GLU A 236 -3.29 34.47 -2.40
N ASN A 237 -2.44 33.52 -2.02
CA ASN A 237 -1.91 33.44 -0.66
C ASN A 237 -1.09 34.69 -0.29
N GLN A 238 -0.26 35.20 -1.22
CA GLN A 238 0.48 36.44 -1.00
C GLN A 238 -0.46 37.65 -0.84
N ARG A 239 -1.53 37.71 -1.62
CA ARG A 239 -2.56 38.73 -1.47
C ARG A 239 -3.23 38.69 -0.11
N GLN A 240 -3.60 37.48 0.36
CA GLN A 240 -4.21 37.30 1.69
C GLN A 240 -3.25 37.70 2.82
N VAL A 241 -1.98 37.33 2.73
CA VAL A 241 -0.96 37.74 3.69
C VAL A 241 -0.79 39.26 3.71
N ALA A 242 -0.72 39.89 2.53
CA ALA A 242 -0.62 41.37 2.44
C ALA A 242 -1.83 42.09 3.05
N VAL A 243 -3.05 41.57 2.85
CA VAL A 243 -4.27 42.11 3.48
C VAL A 243 -4.20 41.94 4.99
N ALA A 244 -3.86 40.76 5.48
CA ALA A 244 -3.74 40.49 6.91
C ALA A 244 -2.66 41.37 7.57
N ASP A 245 -1.52 41.58 6.90
CA ASP A 245 -0.47 42.48 7.38
C ASP A 245 -0.92 43.96 7.42
N ALA A 246 -1.69 44.40 6.42
CA ALA A 246 -2.25 45.73 6.42
C ALA A 246 -3.26 45.92 7.56
N GLU A 247 -4.16 44.99 7.76
CA GLU A 247 -5.10 44.98 8.87
C GLU A 247 -4.40 44.98 10.23
N ARG A 248 -3.36 44.17 10.39
CA ARG A 248 -2.52 44.15 11.59
C ARG A 248 -1.86 45.50 11.85
N LYS A 249 -1.29 46.15 10.83
CA LYS A 249 -0.68 47.48 10.94
C LYS A 249 -1.72 48.53 11.38
N ILE A 250 -2.91 48.48 10.78
CA ILE A 250 -4.01 49.36 11.17
C ILE A 250 -4.44 49.13 12.63
N ALA A 251 -4.56 47.87 13.03
CA ALA A 251 -4.93 47.51 14.41
C ALA A 251 -3.87 47.98 15.42
N VAL A 252 -2.59 47.81 15.13
CA VAL A 252 -1.50 48.34 15.96
C VAL A 252 -1.53 49.84 16.04
N ALA A 253 -1.63 50.54 14.92
CA ALA A 253 -1.71 52.01 14.91
C ALA A 253 -2.92 52.56 15.70
N ARG A 254 -4.07 51.90 15.62
CA ARG A 254 -5.24 52.23 16.43
C ARG A 254 -5.00 51.98 17.95
N GLY A 255 -4.33 50.89 18.27
CA GLY A 255 -3.92 50.53 19.62
C GLY A 255 -2.98 51.58 20.23
N ASP A 256 -1.94 51.94 19.47
CA ASP A 256 -0.97 52.98 19.89
C ASP A 256 -1.61 54.33 20.07
N SER A 257 -2.51 54.74 19.14
CA SER A 257 -3.29 55.99 19.28
C SER A 257 -4.19 55.99 20.50
N ALA A 258 -4.91 54.88 20.72
CA ALA A 258 -5.78 54.76 21.91
C ALA A 258 -4.96 54.80 23.20
N GLN A 259 -3.80 54.14 23.24
CA GLN A 259 -2.88 54.17 24.38
C GLN A 259 -2.39 55.62 24.66
N ALA A 260 -2.00 56.33 23.61
CA ALA A 260 -1.58 57.73 23.73
C ALA A 260 -2.68 58.64 24.30
N VAL A 261 -3.92 58.48 23.82
CA VAL A 261 -5.08 59.24 24.32
C VAL A 261 -5.38 58.91 25.78
N ILE A 262 -5.37 57.61 26.15
CA ILE A 262 -5.57 57.17 27.54
C ILE A 262 -4.45 57.70 28.45
N ALA A 263 -3.24 57.65 28.01
CA ALA A 263 -2.11 58.21 28.78
C ALA A 263 -2.20 59.74 28.93
N ALA A 264 -2.64 60.45 27.87
CA ALA A 264 -2.84 61.91 27.94
C ALA A 264 -4.00 62.26 28.86
N SER A 265 -5.12 61.56 28.78
CA SER A 265 -6.29 61.81 29.68
C SER A 265 -5.96 61.50 31.13
N GLY A 266 -5.22 60.38 31.39
CA GLY A 266 -4.73 60.05 32.71
C GLY A 266 -3.82 61.12 33.32
N ARG A 267 -2.90 61.67 32.50
CA ARG A 267 -2.05 62.78 32.91
C ARG A 267 -2.89 64.07 33.22
N ALA A 268 -3.87 64.38 32.35
CA ALA A 268 -4.76 65.54 32.58
C ALA A 268 -5.60 65.40 33.86
N GLU A 269 -6.14 64.22 34.15
CA GLU A 269 -6.82 63.93 35.39
C GLU A 269 -5.91 64.00 36.60
N ALA A 270 -4.67 63.50 36.52
CA ALA A 270 -3.69 63.62 37.61
C ALA A 270 -3.38 65.08 37.90
N ILE A 271 -3.10 65.87 36.85
CA ILE A 271 -2.86 67.33 37.00
C ILE A 271 -4.06 68.02 37.60
N LYS A 272 -5.27 67.67 37.14
CA LYS A 272 -6.51 68.28 37.71
C LYS A 272 -6.69 67.92 39.17
N LYS A 273 -6.44 66.72 39.59
CA LYS A 273 -6.46 66.24 40.98
C LYS A 273 -5.40 66.95 41.80
N GLU A 274 -4.20 67.10 41.28
CA GLU A 274 -3.08 67.83 41.89
C GLU A 274 -3.44 69.35 42.10
N GLN A 275 -4.00 70.01 41.08
CA GLN A 275 -4.44 71.36 41.12
C GLN A 275 -5.56 71.56 42.20
N LEU A 276 -6.50 70.64 42.33
CA LEU A 276 -7.55 70.68 43.34
C LEU A 276 -7.01 70.48 44.76
N SER A 277 -5.93 69.80 44.94
CA SER A 277 -5.27 69.57 46.25
C SER A 277 -4.30 70.71 46.65
N LEU A 278 -3.90 71.55 45.71
CA LEU A 278 -3.01 72.68 45.95
C LEU A 278 -3.79 73.85 46.45
N THR A 279 -4.02 73.92 47.75
CA THR A 279 -4.53 75.11 48.41
C THR A 279 -3.51 76.26 48.39
N SER A 280 -3.92 77.54 48.32
CA SER A 280 -3.02 78.69 48.33
C SER A 280 -2.03 78.65 49.51
N MET A 281 -2.50 78.20 50.67
CA MET A 281 -1.64 78.01 51.84
C MET A 281 -0.58 76.96 51.72
N TYR A 282 -0.85 75.84 50.97
CA TYR A 282 0.13 74.79 50.69
C TYR A 282 1.19 75.25 49.70
N ILE A 283 0.82 76.05 48.72
CA ILE A 283 1.74 76.65 47.77
C ILE A 283 2.70 77.64 48.50
N GLU A 284 2.23 78.38 49.41
CA GLU A 284 3.03 79.27 50.26
C GLU A 284 4.00 78.48 51.17
N TYR A 285 3.51 77.41 51.79
CA TYR A 285 4.33 76.49 52.56
C TYR A 285 5.46 75.86 51.70
N LEU A 286 5.23 75.39 50.50
CA LEU A 286 6.25 74.89 49.59
C LEU A 286 7.24 75.93 49.13
N LYS A 287 6.78 77.20 48.94
CA LYS A 287 7.69 78.33 48.64
C LYS A 287 8.65 78.56 49.79
N VAL A 288 8.15 78.56 51.02
CA VAL A 288 9.03 78.70 52.20
C VAL A 288 9.95 77.51 52.39
N GLN A 289 9.50 76.33 52.19
CA GLN A 289 10.31 75.10 52.33
C GLN A 289 11.46 74.97 51.27
N LYS A 290 11.20 75.48 50.10
CA LYS A 290 12.20 75.49 48.99
C LYS A 290 13.00 76.74 48.90
N TRP A 291 12.80 77.66 49.78
CA TRP A 291 13.54 78.90 49.79
C TRP A 291 14.98 78.65 50.32
N ASN A 292 15.93 79.01 49.50
CA ASN A 292 17.36 78.86 49.78
C ASN A 292 17.95 79.99 50.70
N GLY A 293 17.08 80.87 51.19
CA GLY A 293 17.49 81.98 52.02
C GLY A 293 17.98 83.22 51.29
N GLU A 294 18.02 83.21 50.00
CA GLU A 294 18.48 84.32 49.17
C GLU A 294 17.24 85.06 48.57
N LEU A 295 17.26 86.38 48.64
CA LEU A 295 16.24 87.14 47.97
C LEU A 295 16.35 87.08 46.45
N PRO A 296 15.25 86.81 45.71
CA PRO A 296 15.32 86.77 44.26
C PRO A 296 15.78 88.11 43.71
N THR A 297 16.80 88.05 42.81
CA THR A 297 17.36 89.23 42.19
C THR A 297 16.41 89.92 41.19
N THR A 298 15.31 89.28 40.83
CA THR A 298 14.29 89.84 39.95
C THR A 298 12.87 89.53 40.51
N MET A 299 12.03 90.56 40.71
CA MET A 299 10.62 90.37 40.99
C MET A 299 9.77 90.89 39.83
N THR A 300 8.82 90.15 39.38
CA THR A 300 7.84 90.55 38.41
C THR A 300 6.56 90.99 39.18
N GLY A 301 6.21 92.24 39.09
CA GLY A 301 4.98 92.76 39.70
C GLY A 301 3.74 92.28 38.92
N GLN A 302 2.67 92.01 39.66
CA GLN A 302 1.45 91.35 39.14
C GLN A 302 0.68 92.10 38.06
N ASN A 303 1.04 93.34 37.69
CA ASN A 303 0.25 94.16 36.75
C ASN A 303 1.05 95.14 35.88
N THR A 304 2.31 95.12 35.88
CA THR A 304 3.13 95.98 34.98
C THR A 304 4.29 95.15 34.41
N GLY A 305 4.40 95.02 33.10
CA GLY A 305 5.47 94.24 32.39
C GLY A 305 6.88 94.81 32.61
N PHE A 306 7.23 95.27 33.82
CA PHE A 306 8.54 95.75 34.19
C PHE A 306 9.25 94.70 35.05
N MET A 307 10.40 94.25 34.64
CA MET A 307 11.33 93.54 35.53
C MET A 307 12.21 94.56 36.25
N ILE A 308 12.10 94.58 37.60
CA ILE A 308 13.01 95.38 38.40
C ILE A 308 14.15 94.46 38.84
N GLN A 309 15.33 94.75 38.37
CA GLN A 309 16.53 94.09 38.82
C GLN A 309 17.02 94.79 40.14
N LEU A 310 16.94 94.01 41.22
CA LEU A 310 17.48 94.50 42.51
C LEU A 310 18.97 94.24 42.53
N ASP A 311 19.75 95.31 42.45
CA ASP A 311 21.23 95.24 42.54
C ASP A 311 21.61 95.07 44.03
N ASN A 312 22.07 93.86 44.36
CA ASN A 312 22.49 93.55 45.73
C ASN A 312 23.96 93.93 45.90
N LYS A 313 24.22 95.21 46.08
CA LYS A 313 25.48 95.72 46.60
C LYS A 313 25.51 95.52 48.11
N SER A 314 26.00 94.40 48.58
CA SER A 314 26.49 94.21 49.95
C SER A 314 27.99 94.51 50.02
N LYS A 315 28.36 95.46 50.82
CA LYS A 315 29.73 95.58 51.26
C LYS A 315 30.18 94.37 52.03
#